data_e05f31b566cc2ba0283194f69fbc9033
#
_entry.id   e05f31b566cc2ba0283194f69fbc9033
#
_cell.length_a   1.000
_cell.length_b   1.000
_cell.length_c   1.000
_cell.angle_alpha   90.00
_cell.angle_beta   90.00
_cell.angle_gamma   90.00
#
_symmetry.space_group_name_H-M   'P 1'
#
loop_
_entity.id
_entity.type
_entity.pdbx_description
1 polymer ?
#
loop_
_entity_poly.entity_id
_entity_poly.type
_entity_poly.pdbx_seq_one_letter_code
_entity_poly.pdbx_strand_id
1 'polypeptide(L)'
;FRSCPNNRVQASGLPAGGSSTPKPRIAFAPPRLPRYGDTNVALESVLAKTEEPDDSFIREVDEEYRRDQLKSLWQRYGKLLIAALVIGLAALAGVLYWRESQTKGAGATGEAFVQALGKIETGDVDAANPELKKLAASDSDGYKALALLMQAGNAVQGGDTAGGIKIYNAVAGNAALAQPFRDLALIKATRLEFDDLTPDVIIARMKPLSTPGNPWFGVAGEMTGIAYLKAGKPALAEPLFTAIANDTSLEGSLRGRAAQLANALAGAAGRTPQL
;
A
#
# COMPACT_ATOMS: atom_id res chain seq x y z
N PHE A 1 -7.23 35.96 27.52
CA PHE A 1 -6.69 37.30 27.10
C PHE A 1 -5.24 37.16 26.66
N ARG A 2 -4.98 37.08 25.39
CA ARG A 2 -3.95 37.78 24.56
C ARG A 2 -3.87 37.05 23.22
N SER A 3 -4.43 37.72 22.25
CA SER A 3 -3.90 38.15 20.95
C SER A 3 -3.00 37.18 20.18
N CYS A 4 -3.55 36.65 19.08
CA CYS A 4 -2.81 36.18 17.92
C CYS A 4 -2.16 37.34 17.16
N PRO A 5 -0.95 37.20 16.63
CA PRO A 5 -0.50 38.01 15.51
C PRO A 5 -0.69 37.29 14.18
N ASN A 6 -1.36 38.01 13.32
CA ASN A 6 -1.56 37.82 11.90
C ASN A 6 -0.20 37.83 11.18
N ASN A 7 0.18 36.74 10.49
CA ASN A 7 1.36 36.74 9.62
C ASN A 7 0.92 36.66 8.16
N ARG A 8 0.93 37.81 7.53
CA ARG A 8 0.72 38.10 6.13
C ARG A 8 1.93 37.53 5.35
N VAL A 9 1.75 36.49 4.56
CA VAL A 9 2.76 36.02 3.62
C VAL A 9 2.62 36.84 2.34
N GLN A 10 3.66 37.61 2.05
CA GLN A 10 3.88 38.35 0.81
C GLN A 10 4.09 37.35 -0.37
N ALA A 11 3.34 37.60 -1.42
CA ALA A 11 3.56 37.02 -2.72
C ALA A 11 4.78 37.70 -3.38
N SER A 12 5.79 36.92 -3.72
CA SER A 12 6.88 37.39 -4.60
C SER A 12 7.01 36.43 -5.79
N GLY A 13 6.63 36.94 -6.96
CA GLY A 13 7.43 37.00 -8.17
C GLY A 13 7.71 35.68 -8.89
N LEU A 14 6.83 35.31 -9.81
CA LEU A 14 7.16 34.42 -10.95
C LEU A 14 7.89 35.21 -12.03
N PRO A 15 8.96 34.70 -12.62
CA PRO A 15 9.41 35.16 -13.92
C PRO A 15 8.75 34.34 -15.04
N ALA A 16 8.05 35.03 -15.91
CA ALA A 16 7.59 34.53 -17.17
C ALA A 16 8.79 34.36 -18.12
N GLY A 17 9.00 33.14 -18.62
CA GLY A 17 9.91 32.81 -19.68
C GLY A 17 9.16 32.09 -20.80
N GLY A 18 8.50 32.84 -21.67
CA GLY A 18 7.91 32.33 -22.89
C GLY A 18 8.96 32.19 -23.96
N SER A 19 9.16 30.99 -24.47
CA SER A 19 9.77 30.74 -25.78
C SER A 19 8.70 30.26 -26.73
N SER A 20 8.15 31.21 -27.48
CA SER A 20 7.29 31.01 -28.63
C SER A 20 8.13 30.66 -29.85
N THR A 21 8.08 29.41 -30.30
CA THR A 21 8.54 29.06 -31.66
C THR A 21 7.49 29.48 -32.67
N PRO A 22 7.86 30.18 -33.74
CA PRO A 22 6.91 30.60 -34.75
C PRO A 22 6.58 29.45 -35.72
N LYS A 23 5.29 29.19 -35.91
CA LYS A 23 4.77 28.37 -37.01
C LYS A 23 5.05 29.04 -38.38
N PRO A 24 5.44 28.32 -39.42
CA PRO A 24 5.56 28.88 -40.75
C PRO A 24 4.18 29.20 -41.34
N ARG A 25 3.98 30.47 -41.68
CA ARG A 25 2.86 30.93 -42.48
C ARG A 25 3.11 30.55 -43.91
N ILE A 26 2.31 29.67 -44.48
CA ILE A 26 2.23 29.42 -45.90
C ILE A 26 1.41 30.57 -46.49
N ALA A 27 2.06 31.43 -47.23
CA ALA A 27 1.43 32.50 -48.01
C ALA A 27 0.78 31.88 -49.24
N PHE A 28 -0.55 31.89 -49.27
CA PHE A 28 -1.31 31.58 -50.48
C PHE A 28 -1.34 32.85 -51.34
N ALA A 29 -0.62 32.83 -52.48
CA ALA A 29 -0.77 33.86 -53.53
C ALA A 29 -1.96 33.49 -54.40
N PRO A 30 -2.88 34.43 -54.69
CA PRO A 30 -4.00 34.15 -55.57
C PRO A 30 -3.54 34.06 -57.06
N PRO A 31 -4.10 33.15 -57.85
CA PRO A 31 -3.79 33.08 -59.26
C PRO A 31 -4.40 34.29 -60.04
N ARG A 32 -3.59 34.90 -60.84
CA ARG A 32 -4.00 36.00 -61.77
C ARG A 32 -4.93 35.44 -62.83
N LEU A 33 -6.11 36.03 -62.92
CA LEU A 33 -7.02 35.83 -64.07
C LEU A 33 -6.43 36.38 -65.36
N PRO A 34 -6.49 35.64 -66.46
CA PRO A 34 -6.20 36.20 -67.80
C PRO A 34 -7.39 37.02 -68.29
N ARG A 35 -7.04 38.09 -68.96
CA ARG A 35 -7.90 39.17 -69.50
C ARG A 35 -8.59 38.68 -70.74
N TYR A 36 -9.86 38.98 -70.85
CA TYR A 36 -10.77 38.79 -71.94
C TYR A 36 -10.24 39.46 -73.24
N GLY A 37 -10.30 38.73 -74.35
CA GLY A 37 -10.07 39.25 -75.69
C GLY A 37 -10.34 38.19 -76.76
N ASP A 38 -11.52 38.29 -77.31
CA ASP A 38 -12.01 37.92 -78.63
C ASP A 38 -11.32 36.78 -79.40
N THR A 39 -12.09 35.73 -79.68
CA THR A 39 -12.51 35.44 -81.13
C THR A 39 -13.51 34.28 -81.11
N ASN A 40 -14.67 34.55 -81.74
CA ASN A 40 -15.63 33.57 -82.20
C ASN A 40 -14.99 32.59 -83.18
N VAL A 41 -15.09 31.31 -82.94
CA VAL A 41 -15.30 30.29 -83.99
C VAL A 41 -16.22 29.22 -83.38
N ALA A 42 -17.42 29.22 -83.96
CA ALA A 42 -18.32 28.08 -83.80
C ALA A 42 -17.68 26.86 -84.47
N LEU A 43 -17.86 25.72 -83.80
CA LEU A 43 -18.21 24.47 -84.46
C LEU A 43 -18.37 23.31 -83.42
N GLU A 44 -19.60 22.89 -83.47
CA GLU A 44 -20.06 21.49 -83.25
C GLU A 44 -19.63 20.66 -82.06
N SER A 45 -20.56 20.61 -81.16
CA SER A 45 -21.17 19.42 -80.64
C SER A 45 -20.73 18.11 -81.26
N VAL A 46 -19.79 17.42 -80.61
CA VAL A 46 -19.80 15.96 -80.61
C VAL A 46 -20.00 15.54 -79.24
N LEU A 47 -21.21 15.06 -78.97
CA LEU A 47 -21.62 14.31 -77.82
C LEU A 47 -20.64 13.14 -77.55
N ALA A 48 -19.78 13.32 -76.60
CA ALA A 48 -19.30 12.21 -75.81
C ALA A 48 -19.97 12.34 -74.41
N LYS A 49 -21.17 11.82 -74.35
CA LYS A 49 -21.79 11.51 -73.07
C LYS A 49 -20.96 10.40 -72.47
N THR A 50 -19.89 10.79 -71.79
CA THR A 50 -19.23 9.90 -70.86
C THR A 50 -20.22 9.73 -69.67
N GLU A 51 -20.92 8.63 -69.71
CA GLU A 51 -21.63 8.19 -68.52
C GLU A 51 -20.58 8.04 -67.41
N GLU A 52 -20.56 9.00 -66.51
CA GLU A 52 -19.91 8.76 -65.18
C GLU A 52 -20.60 7.54 -64.60
N PRO A 53 -19.85 6.49 -64.24
CA PRO A 53 -20.43 5.36 -63.57
C PRO A 53 -21.01 5.91 -62.25
N ASP A 54 -22.31 5.71 -62.11
CA ASP A 54 -23.16 6.21 -61.04
C ASP A 54 -22.51 5.85 -59.71
N ASP A 55 -21.90 6.83 -59.02
CA ASP A 55 -21.27 6.66 -57.71
C ASP A 55 -22.24 6.09 -56.66
N SER A 56 -23.55 6.22 -56.95
CA SER A 56 -24.62 5.62 -56.17
C SER A 56 -24.61 4.10 -56.29
N PHE A 57 -24.33 3.55 -57.50
CA PHE A 57 -24.31 2.11 -57.73
C PHE A 57 -23.10 1.43 -57.08
N ILE A 58 -21.96 2.10 -57.07
CA ILE A 58 -20.74 1.60 -56.43
C ILE A 58 -20.90 1.59 -54.91
N ARG A 59 -21.55 2.60 -54.34
CA ARG A 59 -21.88 2.66 -52.93
C ARG A 59 -22.87 1.58 -52.48
N GLU A 60 -23.89 1.33 -53.28
CA GLU A 60 -24.92 0.33 -53.00
C GLU A 60 -24.34 -1.09 -53.03
N VAL A 61 -23.45 -1.38 -53.99
CA VAL A 61 -22.74 -2.69 -54.05
C VAL A 61 -21.75 -2.86 -52.91
N ASP A 62 -21.04 -1.82 -52.50
CA ASP A 62 -20.11 -1.89 -51.33
C ASP A 62 -20.87 -2.06 -50.00
N GLU A 63 -22.03 -1.46 -49.81
CA GLU A 63 -22.87 -1.67 -48.63
C GLU A 63 -23.49 -3.07 -48.59
N GLU A 64 -23.93 -3.62 -49.71
CA GLU A 64 -24.42 -5.00 -49.78
C GLU A 64 -23.30 -6.02 -49.52
N TYR A 65 -22.10 -5.80 -50.04
CA TYR A 65 -20.96 -6.69 -49.84
C TYR A 65 -20.49 -6.67 -48.38
N ARG A 66 -20.50 -5.54 -47.72
CA ARG A 66 -20.23 -5.43 -46.29
C ARG A 66 -21.30 -6.08 -45.43
N ARG A 67 -22.58 -5.96 -45.81
CA ARG A 67 -23.70 -6.59 -45.11
C ARG A 67 -23.66 -8.11 -45.23
N ASP A 68 -23.30 -8.65 -46.37
CA ASP A 68 -23.23 -10.11 -46.58
C ASP A 68 -22.00 -10.72 -45.95
N GLN A 69 -20.88 -10.02 -45.89
CA GLN A 69 -19.72 -10.46 -45.10
C GLN A 69 -20.02 -10.46 -43.58
N LEU A 70 -20.69 -9.43 -43.11
CA LEU A 70 -21.11 -9.39 -41.66
C LEU A 70 -22.15 -10.47 -41.34
N LYS A 71 -23.09 -10.74 -42.25
CA LYS A 71 -24.09 -11.82 -42.09
C LYS A 71 -23.42 -13.19 -42.07
N SER A 72 -22.47 -13.44 -42.95
CA SER A 72 -21.76 -14.73 -43.01
C SER A 72 -20.86 -14.97 -41.79
N LEU A 73 -20.17 -13.93 -41.31
CA LEU A 73 -19.41 -13.96 -40.06
C LEU A 73 -20.33 -14.20 -38.86
N TRP A 74 -21.47 -13.49 -38.83
CA TRP A 74 -22.43 -13.67 -37.74
C TRP A 74 -23.08 -15.06 -37.72
N GLN A 75 -23.41 -15.61 -38.89
CA GLN A 75 -23.94 -16.97 -39.00
C GLN A 75 -22.93 -18.02 -38.58
N ARG A 76 -21.64 -17.79 -38.83
CA ARG A 76 -20.57 -18.78 -38.51
C ARG A 76 -20.06 -18.67 -37.07
N TYR A 77 -19.95 -17.45 -36.56
CA TYR A 77 -19.35 -17.18 -35.22
C TYR A 77 -20.31 -16.59 -34.22
N GLY A 78 -21.50 -16.14 -34.62
CA GLY A 78 -22.46 -15.46 -33.74
C GLY A 78 -22.82 -16.28 -32.50
N LYS A 79 -23.02 -17.62 -32.68
CA LYS A 79 -23.30 -18.51 -31.55
C LYS A 79 -22.10 -18.64 -30.60
N LEU A 80 -20.89 -18.66 -31.13
CA LEU A 80 -19.65 -18.69 -30.34
C LEU A 80 -19.40 -17.37 -29.61
N LEU A 81 -19.67 -16.24 -30.27
CA LEU A 81 -19.54 -14.91 -29.65
C LEU A 81 -20.56 -14.72 -28.51
N ILE A 82 -21.81 -15.14 -28.73
CA ILE A 82 -22.83 -15.10 -27.68
C ILE A 82 -22.44 -16.04 -26.51
N ALA A 83 -21.96 -17.26 -26.81
CA ALA A 83 -21.51 -18.16 -25.76
C ALA A 83 -20.32 -17.60 -25.00
N ALA A 84 -19.33 -17.00 -25.68
CA ALA A 84 -18.19 -16.37 -25.05
C ALA A 84 -18.60 -15.16 -24.17
N LEU A 85 -19.56 -14.35 -24.67
CA LEU A 85 -20.12 -13.24 -23.90
C LEU A 85 -20.83 -13.72 -22.63
N VAL A 86 -21.67 -14.76 -22.76
CA VAL A 86 -22.40 -15.33 -21.60
C VAL A 86 -21.42 -15.92 -20.59
N ILE A 87 -20.40 -16.65 -21.04
CA ILE A 87 -19.36 -17.19 -20.16
C ILE A 87 -18.57 -16.05 -19.49
N GLY A 88 -18.22 -15.01 -20.24
CA GLY A 88 -17.53 -13.82 -19.69
C GLY A 88 -18.36 -13.09 -18.63
N LEU A 89 -19.65 -12.92 -18.88
CA LEU A 89 -20.58 -12.32 -17.90
C LEU A 89 -20.78 -13.20 -16.67
N ALA A 90 -20.90 -14.53 -16.85
CA ALA A 90 -21.01 -15.46 -15.74
C ALA A 90 -19.72 -15.49 -14.88
N ALA A 91 -18.55 -15.48 -15.51
CA ALA A 91 -17.27 -15.38 -14.82
C ALA A 91 -17.15 -14.05 -14.05
N LEU A 92 -17.53 -12.94 -14.67
CA LEU A 92 -17.53 -11.62 -14.02
C LEU A 92 -18.50 -11.60 -12.81
N ALA A 93 -19.72 -12.11 -12.99
CA ALA A 93 -20.70 -12.21 -11.91
C ALA A 93 -20.18 -13.10 -10.77
N GLY A 94 -19.52 -14.22 -11.09
CA GLY A 94 -18.89 -15.10 -10.10
C GLY A 94 -17.79 -14.40 -9.32
N VAL A 95 -16.92 -13.64 -9.99
CA VAL A 95 -15.85 -12.87 -9.35
C VAL A 95 -16.42 -11.75 -8.47
N LEU A 96 -17.45 -11.02 -8.94
CA LEU A 96 -18.10 -9.97 -8.17
C LEU A 96 -18.81 -10.54 -6.93
N TYR A 97 -19.54 -11.64 -7.09
CA TYR A 97 -20.20 -12.34 -5.98
C TYR A 97 -19.18 -12.83 -4.94
N TRP A 98 -18.07 -13.42 -5.39
CA TRP A 98 -17.00 -13.87 -4.51
C TRP A 98 -16.34 -12.70 -3.76
N ARG A 99 -16.05 -11.60 -4.45
CA ARG A 99 -15.54 -10.37 -3.82
C ARG A 99 -16.51 -9.79 -2.80
N GLU A 100 -17.80 -9.74 -3.13
CA GLU A 100 -18.83 -9.21 -2.23
C GLU A 100 -19.03 -10.11 -1.01
N SER A 101 -18.97 -11.42 -1.18
CA SER A 101 -18.99 -12.37 -0.07
C SER A 101 -17.80 -12.19 0.88
N GLN A 102 -16.60 -11.96 0.33
CA GLN A 102 -15.41 -11.68 1.13
C GLN A 102 -15.50 -10.33 1.87
N THR A 103 -16.00 -9.28 1.21
CA THR A 103 -16.16 -7.96 1.84
C THR A 103 -17.21 -7.95 2.93
N LYS A 104 -18.31 -8.68 2.77
CA LYS A 104 -19.33 -8.83 3.82
C LYS A 104 -18.80 -9.59 5.05
N GLY A 105 -18.04 -10.67 4.82
CA GLY A 105 -17.36 -11.40 5.88
C GLY A 105 -16.33 -10.54 6.62
N ALA A 106 -15.52 -9.78 5.88
CA ALA A 106 -14.54 -8.86 6.46
C ALA A 106 -15.20 -7.70 7.23
N GLY A 107 -16.33 -7.19 6.75
CA GLY A 107 -17.11 -6.14 7.43
C GLY A 107 -17.65 -6.61 8.78
N ALA A 108 -18.28 -7.77 8.83
CA ALA A 108 -18.80 -8.35 10.09
C ALA A 108 -17.67 -8.65 11.09
N THR A 109 -16.52 -9.15 10.60
CA THR A 109 -15.34 -9.42 11.42
C THR A 109 -14.75 -8.11 11.97
N GLY A 110 -14.72 -7.05 11.15
CA GLY A 110 -14.27 -5.72 11.57
C GLY A 110 -15.18 -5.11 12.63
N GLU A 111 -16.50 -5.22 12.47
CA GLU A 111 -17.47 -4.76 13.46
C GLU A 111 -17.33 -5.50 14.79
N ALA A 112 -17.21 -6.82 14.77
CA ALA A 112 -16.96 -7.62 15.97
C ALA A 112 -15.65 -7.20 16.67
N PHE A 113 -14.61 -6.85 15.90
CA PHE A 113 -13.35 -6.36 16.45
C PHE A 113 -13.52 -4.99 17.13
N VAL A 114 -14.24 -4.05 16.50
CA VAL A 114 -14.52 -2.73 17.10
C VAL A 114 -15.35 -2.87 18.37
N GLN A 115 -16.32 -3.78 18.41
CA GLN A 115 -17.10 -4.07 19.61
C GLN A 115 -16.25 -4.65 20.74
N ALA A 116 -15.32 -5.57 20.41
CA ALA A 116 -14.39 -6.10 21.40
C ALA A 116 -13.46 -5.01 21.95
N LEU A 117 -12.94 -4.11 21.08
CA LEU A 117 -12.15 -2.94 21.48
C LEU A 117 -12.92 -2.02 22.44
N GLY A 118 -14.15 -1.66 22.09
CA GLY A 118 -14.98 -0.79 22.94
C GLY A 118 -15.20 -1.36 24.34
N LYS A 119 -15.38 -2.68 24.47
CA LYS A 119 -15.48 -3.35 25.78
C LYS A 119 -14.18 -3.26 26.58
N ILE A 120 -13.03 -3.41 25.91
CA ILE A 120 -11.72 -3.28 26.57
C ILE A 120 -11.47 -1.84 27.01
N GLU A 121 -11.80 -0.85 26.18
CA GLU A 121 -11.65 0.57 26.52
C GLU A 121 -12.52 0.99 27.72
N THR A 122 -13.69 0.38 27.86
CA THR A 122 -14.55 0.59 29.04
C THR A 122 -14.13 -0.20 30.27
N GLY A 123 -13.05 -0.99 30.18
CA GLY A 123 -12.53 -1.81 31.26
C GLY A 123 -13.24 -3.16 31.46
N ASP A 124 -14.21 -3.48 30.59
CA ASP A 124 -14.95 -4.75 30.64
C ASP A 124 -14.23 -5.82 29.80
N VAL A 125 -13.05 -6.19 30.24
CA VAL A 125 -12.15 -7.13 29.56
C VAL A 125 -12.81 -8.53 29.48
N ASP A 126 -13.55 -8.94 30.47
CA ASP A 126 -14.21 -10.24 30.51
C ASP A 126 -15.32 -10.34 29.45
N ALA A 127 -16.08 -9.26 29.22
CA ALA A 127 -17.08 -9.21 28.19
C ALA A 127 -16.48 -9.16 26.78
N ALA A 128 -15.22 -8.75 26.61
CA ALA A 128 -14.53 -8.77 25.32
C ALA A 128 -14.01 -10.17 24.94
N ASN A 129 -13.73 -11.04 25.91
CA ASN A 129 -13.12 -12.34 25.67
C ASN A 129 -13.91 -13.27 24.73
N PRO A 130 -15.25 -13.37 24.77
CA PRO A 130 -16.01 -14.21 23.84
C PRO A 130 -15.86 -13.74 22.38
N GLU A 131 -15.90 -12.42 22.14
CA GLU A 131 -15.72 -11.84 20.80
C GLU A 131 -14.29 -12.05 20.30
N LEU A 132 -13.29 -11.82 21.14
CA LEU A 132 -11.89 -12.09 20.80
C LEU A 132 -11.64 -13.57 20.48
N LYS A 133 -12.30 -14.51 21.18
CA LYS A 133 -12.23 -15.95 20.86
C LYS A 133 -12.81 -16.25 19.48
N LYS A 134 -13.95 -15.63 19.11
CA LYS A 134 -14.54 -15.80 17.78
C LYS A 134 -13.63 -15.24 16.70
N LEU A 135 -13.04 -14.05 16.92
CA LEU A 135 -12.10 -13.42 16.01
C LEU A 135 -10.81 -14.24 15.84
N ALA A 136 -10.31 -14.83 16.92
CA ALA A 136 -9.14 -15.72 16.88
C ALA A 136 -9.39 -17.01 16.10
N ALA A 137 -10.66 -17.42 15.95
CA ALA A 137 -11.08 -18.58 15.15
C ALA A 137 -11.49 -18.19 13.72
N SER A 138 -11.46 -16.91 13.34
CA SER A 138 -11.87 -16.44 12.01
C SER A 138 -10.88 -16.83 10.91
N ASP A 139 -11.36 -16.84 9.66
CA ASP A 139 -10.52 -17.10 8.49
C ASP A 139 -9.62 -15.91 8.10
N SER A 140 -9.81 -14.76 8.73
CA SER A 140 -8.99 -13.58 8.50
C SER A 140 -7.74 -13.60 9.38
N ASP A 141 -6.59 -13.92 8.78
CA ASP A 141 -5.31 -14.01 9.50
C ASP A 141 -4.93 -12.71 10.24
N GLY A 142 -5.32 -11.54 9.70
CA GLY A 142 -5.09 -10.25 10.34
C GLY A 142 -5.89 -10.08 11.63
N TYR A 143 -7.21 -10.31 11.59
CA TYR A 143 -8.06 -10.22 12.78
C TYR A 143 -7.78 -11.34 13.78
N LYS A 144 -7.44 -12.54 13.29
CA LYS A 144 -6.97 -13.66 14.14
C LYS A 144 -5.74 -13.26 14.94
N ALA A 145 -4.73 -12.70 14.26
CA ALA A 145 -3.50 -12.27 14.92
C ALA A 145 -3.76 -11.16 15.95
N LEU A 146 -4.55 -10.13 15.58
CA LEU A 146 -4.91 -9.04 16.48
C LEU A 146 -5.68 -9.56 17.70
N ALA A 147 -6.67 -10.43 17.50
CA ALA A 147 -7.46 -10.99 18.59
C ALA A 147 -6.60 -11.82 19.57
N LEU A 148 -5.68 -12.63 19.05
CA LEU A 148 -4.75 -13.40 19.88
C LEU A 148 -3.79 -12.49 20.66
N LEU A 149 -3.26 -11.45 20.03
CA LEU A 149 -2.41 -10.46 20.70
C LEU A 149 -3.15 -9.73 21.82
N MET A 150 -4.43 -9.41 21.61
CA MET A 150 -5.27 -8.78 22.63
C MET A 150 -5.62 -9.74 23.76
N GLN A 151 -5.98 -10.99 23.44
CA GLN A 151 -6.20 -12.01 24.47
C GLN A 151 -4.97 -12.20 25.35
N ALA A 152 -3.77 -12.25 24.76
CA ALA A 152 -2.53 -12.34 25.50
C ALA A 152 -2.31 -11.11 26.40
N GLY A 153 -2.57 -9.89 25.88
CA GLY A 153 -2.49 -8.66 26.66
C GLY A 153 -3.47 -8.65 27.83
N ASN A 154 -4.72 -9.05 27.59
CA ASN A 154 -5.76 -9.14 28.61
C ASN A 154 -5.40 -10.17 29.71
N ALA A 155 -4.87 -11.33 29.33
CA ALA A 155 -4.40 -12.33 30.29
C ALA A 155 -3.30 -11.76 31.22
N VAL A 156 -2.33 -11.06 30.66
CA VAL A 156 -1.25 -10.40 31.41
C VAL A 156 -1.81 -9.32 32.36
N GLN A 157 -2.73 -8.48 31.88
CA GLN A 157 -3.37 -7.45 32.71
C GLN A 157 -4.22 -8.04 33.82
N GLY A 158 -4.86 -9.18 33.57
CA GLY A 158 -5.63 -9.94 34.57
C GLY A 158 -4.77 -10.75 35.54
N GLY A 159 -3.43 -10.67 35.43
CA GLY A 159 -2.50 -11.39 36.33
C GLY A 159 -2.07 -12.77 35.83
N ASP A 160 -2.68 -13.30 34.78
CA ASP A 160 -2.25 -14.55 34.14
C ASP A 160 -1.11 -14.28 33.11
N THR A 161 0.05 -13.91 33.67
CA THR A 161 1.25 -13.63 32.83
C THR A 161 1.69 -14.89 32.09
N ALA A 162 1.61 -16.06 32.68
CA ALA A 162 2.02 -17.32 32.05
C ALA A 162 1.10 -17.67 30.86
N GLY A 163 -0.21 -17.51 31.03
CA GLY A 163 -1.18 -17.66 29.93
C GLY A 163 -0.93 -16.67 28.81
N GLY A 164 -0.67 -15.41 29.12
CA GLY A 164 -0.33 -14.38 28.13
C GLY A 164 0.94 -14.70 27.34
N ILE A 165 2.02 -15.11 28.02
CA ILE A 165 3.28 -15.56 27.40
C ILE A 165 3.04 -16.73 26.44
N LYS A 166 2.26 -17.71 26.85
CA LYS A 166 1.92 -18.89 26.04
C LYS A 166 1.24 -18.47 24.73
N ILE A 167 0.28 -17.55 24.80
CA ILE A 167 -0.43 -17.05 23.59
C ILE A 167 0.54 -16.25 22.73
N TYR A 168 1.37 -15.34 23.27
CA TYR A 168 2.36 -14.60 22.51
C TYR A 168 3.34 -15.54 21.79
N ASN A 169 3.86 -16.55 22.47
CA ASN A 169 4.77 -17.54 21.88
C ASN A 169 4.06 -18.34 20.77
N ALA A 170 2.79 -18.68 20.91
CA ALA A 170 2.01 -19.35 19.87
C ALA A 170 1.84 -18.46 18.62
N VAL A 171 1.56 -17.16 18.80
CA VAL A 171 1.49 -16.20 17.67
C VAL A 171 2.85 -16.05 17.01
N ALA A 172 3.93 -15.90 17.78
CA ALA A 172 5.29 -15.74 17.24
C ALA A 172 5.74 -16.94 16.40
N GLY A 173 5.36 -18.15 16.82
CA GLY A 173 5.68 -19.41 16.12
C GLY A 173 4.75 -19.77 14.96
N ASN A 174 3.64 -19.05 14.75
CA ASN A 174 2.66 -19.39 13.73
C ASN A 174 3.05 -18.79 12.34
N ALA A 175 3.63 -19.61 11.47
CA ALA A 175 4.08 -19.20 10.14
C ALA A 175 2.94 -18.74 9.21
N ALA A 176 1.68 -19.07 9.49
CA ALA A 176 0.53 -18.61 8.70
C ALA A 176 0.23 -17.12 8.95
N LEU A 177 0.62 -16.58 10.10
CA LEU A 177 0.41 -15.17 10.42
C LEU A 177 1.49 -14.29 9.80
N ALA A 178 1.11 -13.07 9.43
CA ALA A 178 2.04 -12.11 8.83
C ALA A 178 3.18 -11.76 9.81
N GLN A 179 4.39 -11.57 9.25
CA GLN A 179 5.62 -11.34 10.00
C GLN A 179 5.52 -10.23 11.07
N PRO A 180 4.89 -9.06 10.80
CA PRO A 180 4.80 -8.00 11.81
C PRO A 180 4.09 -8.42 13.10
N PHE A 181 3.05 -9.25 13.00
CA PHE A 181 2.35 -9.76 14.19
C PHE A 181 3.19 -10.76 14.98
N ARG A 182 3.94 -11.60 14.28
CA ARG A 182 4.86 -12.58 14.88
C ARG A 182 6.00 -11.88 15.61
N ASP A 183 6.58 -10.86 15.00
CA ASP A 183 7.67 -10.08 15.60
C ASP A 183 7.17 -9.33 16.84
N LEU A 184 6.00 -8.70 16.79
CA LEU A 184 5.38 -8.05 17.94
C LEU A 184 5.13 -9.04 19.06
N ALA A 185 4.60 -10.20 18.75
CA ALA A 185 4.36 -11.25 19.75
C ALA A 185 5.66 -11.73 20.39
N LEU A 186 6.71 -11.95 19.58
CA LEU A 186 8.03 -12.36 20.07
C LEU A 186 8.64 -11.32 21.01
N ILE A 187 8.55 -10.03 20.65
CA ILE A 187 9.02 -8.92 21.49
C ILE A 187 8.26 -8.90 22.81
N LYS A 188 6.92 -9.01 22.77
CA LYS A 188 6.09 -8.99 23.99
C LYS A 188 6.36 -10.19 24.88
N ALA A 189 6.47 -11.40 24.32
CA ALA A 189 6.83 -12.60 25.08
C ALA A 189 8.20 -12.44 25.72
N THR A 190 9.23 -12.09 24.94
CA THR A 190 10.60 -11.93 25.44
C THR A 190 10.70 -10.84 26.52
N ARG A 191 9.90 -9.77 26.41
CA ARG A 191 9.86 -8.71 27.41
C ARG A 191 9.28 -9.20 28.75
N LEU A 192 8.24 -10.02 28.69
CA LEU A 192 7.63 -10.60 29.93
C LEU A 192 8.53 -11.65 30.58
N GLU A 193 9.28 -12.39 29.76
CA GLU A 193 10.22 -13.42 30.19
C GLU A 193 11.64 -12.89 30.46
N PHE A 194 11.87 -11.55 30.33
CA PHE A 194 13.20 -10.97 30.26
C PHE A 194 14.13 -11.28 31.40
N ASP A 195 13.59 -11.41 32.63
CA ASP A 195 14.38 -11.71 33.81
C ASP A 195 14.56 -13.20 34.05
N ASP A 196 13.69 -14.02 33.48
CA ASP A 196 13.74 -15.48 33.57
C ASP A 196 14.61 -16.13 32.49
N LEU A 197 14.81 -15.43 31.34
CA LEU A 197 15.59 -15.92 30.24
C LEU A 197 17.09 -15.66 30.43
N THR A 198 17.91 -16.59 29.94
CA THR A 198 19.35 -16.33 29.82
C THR A 198 19.63 -15.25 28.78
N PRO A 199 20.68 -14.43 28.96
CA PRO A 199 21.06 -13.39 28.02
C PRO A 199 21.23 -13.89 26.58
N ASP A 200 21.80 -15.06 26.39
CA ASP A 200 22.01 -15.63 25.06
C ASP A 200 20.70 -15.97 24.36
N VAL A 201 19.68 -16.41 25.08
CA VAL A 201 18.33 -16.65 24.52
C VAL A 201 17.66 -15.32 24.09
N ILE A 202 17.77 -14.27 24.93
CA ILE A 202 17.24 -12.94 24.60
C ILE A 202 17.93 -12.40 23.34
N ILE A 203 19.27 -12.50 23.28
CA ILE A 203 20.05 -12.07 22.12
C ILE A 203 19.64 -12.85 20.87
N ALA A 204 19.50 -14.17 20.97
CA ALA A 204 19.08 -15.00 19.82
C ALA A 204 17.70 -14.61 19.28
N ARG A 205 16.74 -14.32 20.17
CA ARG A 205 15.38 -13.90 19.79
C ARG A 205 15.34 -12.49 19.18
N MET A 206 16.07 -11.54 19.75
CA MET A 206 15.96 -10.11 19.41
C MET A 206 16.94 -9.65 18.35
N LYS A 207 18.12 -10.29 18.20
CA LYS A 207 19.15 -9.91 17.23
C LYS A 207 18.65 -9.74 15.79
N PRO A 208 17.76 -10.60 15.24
CA PRO A 208 17.23 -10.41 13.90
C PRO A 208 16.42 -9.11 13.73
N LEU A 209 15.82 -8.61 14.84
CA LEU A 209 15.01 -7.40 14.87
C LEU A 209 15.80 -6.15 15.27
N SER A 210 17.05 -6.33 15.75
CA SER A 210 17.93 -5.28 16.29
C SER A 210 18.85 -4.66 15.24
N THR A 211 18.48 -4.68 13.97
CA THR A 211 19.28 -4.09 12.88
C THR A 211 18.72 -2.73 12.49
N PRO A 212 19.55 -1.70 12.26
CA PRO A 212 19.09 -0.41 11.77
C PRO A 212 18.23 -0.56 10.51
N GLY A 213 17.12 0.19 10.45
CA GLY A 213 16.13 0.08 9.38
C GLY A 213 15.03 -0.95 9.61
N ASN A 214 15.14 -1.84 10.58
CA ASN A 214 14.04 -2.70 10.99
C ASN A 214 13.01 -1.87 11.79
N PRO A 215 11.69 -2.00 11.56
CA PRO A 215 10.66 -1.28 12.33
C PRO A 215 10.73 -1.49 13.84
N TRP A 216 11.27 -2.63 14.29
CA TRP A 216 11.41 -2.99 15.69
C TRP A 216 12.77 -2.64 16.28
N PHE A 217 13.67 -2.02 15.48
CA PHE A 217 15.07 -1.76 15.85
C PHE A 217 15.21 -1.11 17.22
N GLY A 218 14.42 -0.09 17.51
CA GLY A 218 14.53 0.61 18.79
C GLY A 218 14.30 -0.29 20.01
N VAL A 219 13.18 -1.01 20.03
CA VAL A 219 12.79 -1.85 21.16
C VAL A 219 13.64 -3.13 21.23
N ALA A 220 13.80 -3.81 20.10
CA ALA A 220 14.59 -5.05 20.05
C ALA A 220 16.08 -4.77 20.29
N GLY A 221 16.58 -3.65 19.80
CA GLY A 221 17.96 -3.19 20.03
C GLY A 221 18.22 -2.86 21.49
N GLU A 222 17.30 -2.14 22.17
CA GLU A 222 17.40 -1.86 23.60
C GLU A 222 17.47 -3.16 24.41
N MET A 223 16.55 -4.11 24.12
CA MET A 223 16.51 -5.42 24.79
C MET A 223 17.81 -6.21 24.53
N THR A 224 18.31 -6.22 23.30
CA THR A 224 19.57 -6.89 22.94
C THR A 224 20.76 -6.25 23.64
N GLY A 225 20.81 -4.92 23.68
CA GLY A 225 21.87 -4.17 24.37
C GLY A 225 21.91 -4.49 25.87
N ILE A 226 20.74 -4.49 26.54
CA ILE A 226 20.63 -4.87 27.95
C ILE A 226 21.05 -6.34 28.16
N ALA A 227 20.66 -7.24 27.28
CA ALA A 227 21.09 -8.64 27.34
C ALA A 227 22.61 -8.80 27.19
N TYR A 228 23.26 -8.02 26.32
CA TYR A 228 24.73 -7.99 26.25
C TYR A 228 25.36 -7.51 27.54
N LEU A 229 24.77 -6.50 28.22
CA LEU A 229 25.27 -6.06 29.54
C LEU A 229 25.13 -7.16 30.60
N LYS A 230 23.96 -7.82 30.65
CA LYS A 230 23.74 -8.98 31.53
C LYS A 230 24.74 -10.12 31.26
N ALA A 231 25.18 -10.28 29.98
CA ALA A 231 26.18 -11.27 29.57
C ALA A 231 27.64 -10.85 29.84
N GLY A 232 27.87 -9.66 30.42
CA GLY A 232 29.21 -9.12 30.63
C GLY A 232 29.91 -8.71 29.35
N LYS A 233 29.18 -8.37 28.27
CA LYS A 233 29.67 -8.00 26.93
C LYS A 233 29.40 -6.52 26.61
N PRO A 234 29.89 -5.54 27.41
CA PRO A 234 29.54 -4.12 27.23
C PRO A 234 30.01 -3.57 25.87
N ALA A 235 31.11 -4.09 25.33
CA ALA A 235 31.64 -3.71 24.02
C ALA A 235 30.71 -4.02 22.84
N LEU A 236 29.75 -4.97 23.02
CA LEU A 236 28.71 -5.26 22.03
C LEU A 236 27.43 -4.44 22.28
N ALA A 237 27.19 -4.00 23.50
CA ALA A 237 26.04 -3.19 23.85
C ALA A 237 26.18 -1.73 23.42
N GLU A 238 27.36 -1.14 23.61
CA GLU A 238 27.61 0.28 23.34
C GLU A 238 27.30 0.73 21.91
N PRO A 239 27.82 0.06 20.84
CA PRO A 239 27.49 0.47 19.47
C PRO A 239 26.00 0.38 19.15
N LEU A 240 25.29 -0.55 19.78
CA LEU A 240 23.87 -0.72 19.60
C LEU A 240 23.09 0.43 20.25
N PHE A 241 23.42 0.83 21.47
CA PHE A 241 22.81 2.01 22.12
C PHE A 241 23.18 3.30 21.39
N THR A 242 24.40 3.43 20.89
CA THR A 242 24.81 4.58 20.07
C THR A 242 23.99 4.67 18.79
N ALA A 243 23.75 3.55 18.11
CA ALA A 243 22.93 3.52 16.90
C ALA A 243 21.47 3.90 17.20
N ILE A 244 20.89 3.44 18.30
CA ILE A 244 19.52 3.82 18.74
C ILE A 244 19.46 5.31 19.06
N ALA A 245 20.45 5.85 19.77
CA ALA A 245 20.50 7.25 20.16
C ALA A 245 20.52 8.20 18.95
N ASN A 246 21.20 7.80 17.88
CA ASN A 246 21.38 8.57 16.66
C ASN A 246 20.27 8.38 15.62
N ASP A 247 19.37 7.41 15.82
CA ASP A 247 18.26 7.16 14.87
C ASP A 247 17.11 8.14 15.11
N THR A 248 17.04 9.18 14.29
CA THR A 248 16.01 10.23 14.38
C THR A 248 14.60 9.75 14.08
N SER A 249 14.42 8.56 13.53
CA SER A 249 13.10 7.96 13.30
C SER A 249 12.46 7.40 14.57
N LEU A 250 13.28 7.18 15.61
CA LEU A 250 12.81 6.63 16.89
C LEU A 250 12.31 7.74 17.83
N GLU A 251 11.47 7.34 18.76
CA GLU A 251 10.92 8.23 19.78
C GLU A 251 12.03 8.86 20.66
N GLY A 252 11.88 10.16 20.98
CA GLY A 252 12.88 10.91 21.73
C GLY A 252 13.21 10.32 23.10
N SER A 253 12.23 9.75 23.79
CA SER A 253 12.42 9.12 25.09
C SER A 253 13.33 7.87 25.01
N LEU A 254 13.14 7.05 23.99
CA LEU A 254 13.97 5.87 23.72
C LEU A 254 15.40 6.25 23.36
N ARG A 255 15.56 7.24 22.46
CA ARG A 255 16.88 7.80 22.09
C ARG A 255 17.61 8.38 23.30
N GLY A 256 16.91 9.11 24.14
CA GLY A 256 17.49 9.68 25.37
C GLY A 256 18.02 8.61 26.32
N ARG A 257 17.26 7.54 26.56
CA ARG A 257 17.75 6.40 27.39
C ARG A 257 18.95 5.71 26.77
N ALA A 258 18.89 5.45 25.46
CA ALA A 258 19.99 4.83 24.74
C ALA A 258 21.26 5.70 24.80
N ALA A 259 21.13 7.02 24.64
CA ALA A 259 22.25 7.97 24.77
C ALA A 259 22.89 7.91 26.17
N GLN A 260 22.09 7.88 27.23
CA GLN A 260 22.60 7.76 28.58
C GLN A 260 23.39 6.46 28.80
N LEU A 261 22.87 5.34 28.28
CA LEU A 261 23.55 4.04 28.38
C LEU A 261 24.85 4.02 27.56
N ALA A 262 24.83 4.52 26.32
CA ALA A 262 26.00 4.60 25.46
C ALA A 262 27.11 5.45 26.12
N ASN A 263 26.77 6.62 26.65
CA ASN A 263 27.71 7.52 27.34
C ASN A 263 28.28 6.89 28.61
N ALA A 264 27.47 6.22 29.41
CA ALA A 264 27.94 5.51 30.59
C ALA A 264 28.94 4.39 30.25
N LEU A 265 28.69 3.65 29.16
CA LEU A 265 29.56 2.58 28.70
C LEU A 265 30.85 3.12 28.12
N ALA A 266 30.83 4.20 27.34
CA ALA A 266 32.00 4.88 26.82
C ALA A 266 32.90 5.40 27.98
N GLY A 267 32.29 6.04 28.99
CA GLY A 267 32.99 6.52 30.18
C GLY A 267 33.63 5.40 30.99
N ALA A 268 32.95 4.28 31.19
CA ALA A 268 33.49 3.11 31.85
C ALA A 268 34.68 2.46 31.09
N ALA A 269 34.72 2.62 29.78
CA ALA A 269 35.78 2.17 28.91
C ALA A 269 36.93 3.21 28.75
N GLY A 270 36.87 4.37 29.44
CA GLY A 270 37.86 5.45 29.33
C GLY A 270 37.86 6.18 28.00
N ARG A 271 36.74 6.12 27.24
CA ARG A 271 36.54 6.78 25.95
C ARG A 271 35.70 8.03 26.07
N THR A 272 35.92 9.02 25.24
CA THR A 272 35.05 10.20 25.14
C THR A 272 33.71 9.80 24.52
N PRO A 273 32.57 10.26 25.07
CA PRO A 273 31.25 10.03 24.47
C PRO A 273 31.20 10.57 23.03
N GLN A 274 30.60 9.81 22.11
CA GLN A 274 30.48 10.15 20.68
C GLN A 274 29.02 10.37 20.28
N LEU A 275 28.30 11.23 21.03
CA LEU A 275 26.88 11.55 20.75
C LEU A 275 26.69 13.03 20.49
#